data_da420fd6d40c47fd988642a3aeaddb08
#
_entry.id   da420fd6d40c47fd988642a3aeaddb08
#
_cell.length_a   1.000
_cell.length_b   1.000
_cell.length_c   1.000
_cell.angle_alpha   90.00
_cell.angle_beta   90.00
_cell.angle_gamma   90.00
#
_symmetry.space_group_name_H-M   'P 1'
#
loop_
_entity.id
_entity.type
_entity.pdbx_description
1 polymer ?
#
loop_
_entity_poly.entity_id
_entity_poly.type
_entity_poly.pdbx_seq_one_letter_code
_entity_poly.pdbx_strand_id
1 'polypeptide(L)'
;MSIMIPVQPFGRTGHESTRLLFGAAAIGNVSQEDADRTMELIREHGINHIDTAASYGDAELRLGPWMETHRDEFFLATKTGERTHAEAYSEIQRSLERLQTDHVDLIQLHNLVDEDEWRTVFSPGGALEAVVAAKEEGLVRHVGVTGHGVTVAAQHLRALQEYPFDSVLLPYNFPMSRNAGYISDFEALVSVCAERGVAVQTIKAITRAPWGDQQPSANTWYEPLTDQGAIDTAVSWVLGREGVFLNTVGDIQILPKVIDAAERFTQRPSDEEMRELERAFGLEPLFV
;
A
#
# COMPACT_ATOMS: atom_id res chain seq x y z
N MET A 1 24.16 -17.52 -0.75
CA MET A 1 23.80 -16.25 -0.12
C MET A 1 22.29 -16.21 -0.11
N SER A 2 21.64 -16.03 1.05
CA SER A 2 20.19 -15.78 1.06
C SER A 2 19.97 -14.46 0.32
N ILE A 3 19.17 -14.50 -0.74
CA ILE A 3 18.77 -13.29 -1.46
C ILE A 3 17.73 -12.65 -0.56
N MET A 4 17.96 -11.43 -0.11
CA MET A 4 17.05 -10.71 0.78
C MET A 4 16.35 -9.60 0.01
N ILE A 5 15.10 -9.35 0.38
CA ILE A 5 14.34 -8.22 -0.14
C ILE A 5 15.11 -6.92 0.16
N PRO A 6 15.34 -6.03 -0.82
CA PRO A 6 16.03 -4.78 -0.58
C PRO A 6 15.35 -3.93 0.49
N VAL A 7 16.16 -3.20 1.28
CA VAL A 7 15.70 -2.28 2.33
C VAL A 7 16.07 -0.85 1.94
N GLN A 8 15.23 0.12 2.31
CA GLN A 8 15.52 1.55 2.16
C GLN A 8 14.79 2.38 3.22
N PRO A 9 15.26 3.62 3.52
CA PRO A 9 14.55 4.52 4.43
C PRO A 9 13.11 4.78 3.97
N PHE A 10 12.15 4.63 4.88
CA PHE A 10 10.74 4.94 4.62
C PHE A 10 10.50 6.45 4.79
N GLY A 11 10.91 7.21 3.77
CA GLY A 11 10.89 8.66 3.82
C GLY A 11 11.69 9.21 5.01
N ARG A 12 11.10 10.19 5.71
CA ARG A 12 11.69 10.82 6.91
C ARG A 12 11.25 10.19 8.23
N THR A 13 10.58 9.03 8.20
CA THR A 13 10.03 8.39 9.41
C THR A 13 11.09 7.80 10.35
N GLY A 14 12.32 7.62 9.86
CA GLY A 14 13.40 6.95 10.60
C GLY A 14 13.32 5.43 10.55
N HIS A 15 12.35 4.85 9.86
CA HIS A 15 12.24 3.40 9.67
C HIS A 15 12.95 2.95 8.40
N GLU A 16 13.78 1.91 8.53
CA GLU A 16 14.38 1.18 7.41
C GLU A 16 13.43 0.06 6.99
N SER A 17 12.64 0.29 5.94
CA SER A 17 11.61 -0.64 5.48
C SER A 17 12.12 -1.54 4.36
N THR A 18 11.72 -2.80 4.36
CA THR A 18 11.78 -3.62 3.16
C THR A 18 11.05 -2.94 2.01
N ARG A 19 11.58 -3.04 0.79
CA ARG A 19 10.93 -2.42 -0.39
C ARG A 19 9.65 -3.13 -0.82
N LEU A 20 9.43 -4.37 -0.34
CA LEU A 20 8.17 -5.09 -0.40
C LEU A 20 7.49 -4.95 0.96
N LEU A 21 6.28 -4.39 0.99
CA LEU A 21 5.44 -4.20 2.17
C LEU A 21 4.33 -5.25 2.17
N PHE A 22 3.97 -5.77 3.33
CA PHE A 22 2.84 -6.70 3.43
C PHE A 22 1.51 -5.95 3.38
N GLY A 23 0.77 -6.08 2.28
CA GLY A 23 -0.61 -5.62 2.15
C GLY A 23 -1.59 -6.57 2.83
N ALA A 24 -1.99 -6.25 4.06
CA ALA A 24 -2.79 -7.14 4.90
C ALA A 24 -4.26 -7.32 4.45
N ALA A 25 -4.68 -6.67 3.37
CA ALA A 25 -5.93 -7.03 2.69
C ALA A 25 -6.00 -8.53 2.33
N ALA A 26 -4.83 -9.16 2.13
CA ALA A 26 -4.71 -10.59 1.87
C ALA A 26 -5.31 -11.47 2.97
N ILE A 27 -5.27 -11.03 4.22
CA ILE A 27 -5.77 -11.80 5.39
C ILE A 27 -7.14 -11.32 5.88
N GLY A 28 -7.78 -10.39 5.21
CA GLY A 28 -9.07 -9.82 5.65
C GLY A 28 -10.24 -10.79 5.63
N ASN A 29 -10.21 -11.80 4.75
CA ASN A 29 -11.31 -12.74 4.53
C ASN A 29 -10.88 -14.21 4.70
N VAL A 30 -9.84 -14.48 5.48
CA VAL A 30 -9.33 -15.84 5.73
C VAL A 30 -9.53 -16.26 7.17
N SER A 31 -9.25 -17.53 7.48
CA SER A 31 -9.24 -18.03 8.88
C SER A 31 -8.06 -17.42 9.66
N GLN A 32 -8.11 -17.47 11.01
CA GLN A 32 -6.95 -17.08 11.83
C GLN A 32 -5.74 -17.96 11.52
N GLU A 33 -5.94 -19.26 11.35
CA GLU A 33 -4.88 -20.22 11.03
C GLU A 33 -4.18 -19.88 9.68
N ASP A 34 -4.93 -19.44 8.66
CA ASP A 34 -4.35 -18.98 7.39
C ASP A 34 -3.60 -17.65 7.56
N ALA A 35 -4.14 -16.75 8.37
CA ALA A 35 -3.47 -15.48 8.70
C ALA A 35 -2.17 -15.74 9.48
N ASP A 36 -2.17 -16.67 10.43
CA ASP A 36 -0.98 -17.04 11.21
C ASP A 36 0.12 -17.61 10.29
N ARG A 37 -0.23 -18.54 9.40
CA ARG A 37 0.71 -19.06 8.39
C ARG A 37 1.26 -17.95 7.48
N THR A 38 0.41 -16.99 7.12
CA THR A 38 0.83 -15.86 6.31
C THR A 38 1.80 -14.95 7.06
N MET A 39 1.54 -14.68 8.33
CA MET A 39 2.43 -13.85 9.15
C MET A 39 3.77 -14.55 9.43
N GLU A 40 3.78 -15.88 9.63
CA GLU A 40 5.02 -16.65 9.70
C GLU A 40 5.84 -16.49 8.43
N LEU A 41 5.22 -16.64 7.25
CA LEU A 41 5.86 -16.43 5.95
C LEU A 41 6.46 -15.02 5.84
N ILE A 42 5.71 -13.97 6.22
CA ILE A 42 6.18 -12.58 6.21
C ILE A 42 7.45 -12.41 7.07
N ARG A 43 7.47 -13.00 8.26
CA ARG A 43 8.63 -12.95 9.17
C ARG A 43 9.83 -13.72 8.63
N GLU A 44 9.60 -14.93 8.09
CA GLU A 44 10.66 -15.76 7.50
C GLU A 44 11.41 -15.05 6.37
N HIS A 45 10.70 -14.22 5.59
CA HIS A 45 11.27 -13.43 4.50
C HIS A 45 11.75 -12.03 4.96
N GLY A 46 11.68 -11.72 6.26
CA GLY A 46 12.19 -10.49 6.84
C GLY A 46 11.41 -9.23 6.44
N ILE A 47 10.16 -9.36 5.98
CA ILE A 47 9.30 -8.22 5.67
C ILE A 47 8.90 -7.57 6.99
N ASN A 48 9.26 -6.31 7.17
CA ASN A 48 9.15 -5.57 8.43
C ASN A 48 8.13 -4.41 8.39
N HIS A 49 7.28 -4.35 7.37
CA HIS A 49 6.28 -3.30 7.23
C HIS A 49 4.92 -3.93 6.83
N ILE A 50 3.90 -3.67 7.64
CA ILE A 50 2.52 -4.13 7.45
C ILE A 50 1.65 -2.93 7.11
N ASP A 51 0.88 -3.02 6.02
CA ASP A 51 -0.10 -2.04 5.58
C ASP A 51 -1.51 -2.64 5.62
N THR A 52 -2.29 -2.33 6.65
CA THR A 52 -3.69 -2.74 6.80
C THR A 52 -4.66 -1.56 6.64
N ALA A 53 -5.94 -1.76 6.91
CA ALA A 53 -6.98 -0.74 6.97
C ALA A 53 -8.18 -1.22 7.77
N ALA A 54 -8.92 -0.30 8.40
CA ALA A 54 -10.17 -0.60 9.09
C ALA A 54 -11.22 -1.28 8.18
N SER A 55 -11.16 -0.98 6.87
CA SER A 55 -12.09 -1.52 5.85
C SER A 55 -11.66 -2.85 5.22
N TYR A 56 -10.52 -3.46 5.64
CA TYR A 56 -10.04 -4.72 5.06
C TYR A 56 -10.61 -5.96 5.78
N GLY A 57 -11.93 -6.03 5.91
CA GLY A 57 -12.60 -7.15 6.58
C GLY A 57 -12.08 -7.35 8.00
N ASP A 58 -11.66 -8.57 8.32
CA ASP A 58 -11.11 -8.93 9.63
C ASP A 58 -9.58 -8.74 9.75
N ALA A 59 -8.91 -8.09 8.79
CA ALA A 59 -7.44 -8.03 8.76
C ALA A 59 -6.83 -7.49 10.08
N GLU A 60 -7.39 -6.42 10.65
CA GLU A 60 -6.92 -5.86 11.93
C GLU A 60 -7.13 -6.85 13.08
N LEU A 61 -8.24 -7.60 13.09
CA LEU A 61 -8.51 -8.64 14.10
C LEU A 61 -7.54 -9.83 13.95
N ARG A 62 -7.17 -10.20 12.72
CA ARG A 62 -6.18 -11.25 12.45
C ARG A 62 -4.78 -10.86 12.86
N LEU A 63 -4.43 -9.58 12.73
CA LEU A 63 -3.14 -9.04 13.14
C LEU A 63 -3.03 -8.85 14.67
N GLY A 64 -4.13 -8.61 15.38
CA GLY A 64 -4.13 -8.30 16.81
C GLY A 64 -3.27 -9.25 17.66
N PRO A 65 -3.47 -10.60 17.62
CA PRO A 65 -2.66 -11.54 18.38
C PRO A 65 -1.15 -11.48 18.05
N TRP A 66 -0.81 -11.13 16.82
CA TRP A 66 0.57 -10.91 16.38
C TRP A 66 1.17 -9.63 16.92
N MET A 67 0.39 -8.56 16.96
CA MET A 67 0.85 -7.28 17.53
C MET A 67 1.03 -7.35 19.04
N GLU A 68 0.25 -8.13 19.75
CA GLU A 68 0.47 -8.36 21.19
C GLU A 68 1.88 -8.92 21.50
N THR A 69 2.42 -9.76 20.60
CA THR A 69 3.67 -10.48 20.84
C THR A 69 4.87 -10.02 19.99
N HIS A 70 4.63 -9.38 18.84
CA HIS A 70 5.64 -9.05 17.84
C HIS A 70 5.59 -7.59 17.38
N ARG A 71 4.96 -6.68 18.17
CA ARG A 71 4.74 -5.28 17.77
C ARG A 71 6.01 -4.57 17.31
N ASP A 72 7.10 -4.79 18.00
CA ASP A 72 8.40 -4.14 17.74
C ASP A 72 9.13 -4.66 16.49
N GLU A 73 8.67 -5.77 15.93
CA GLU A 73 9.25 -6.33 14.70
C GLU A 73 8.74 -5.61 13.43
N PHE A 74 7.63 -4.86 13.54
CA PHE A 74 6.94 -4.30 12.39
C PHE A 74 6.70 -2.81 12.49
N PHE A 75 6.92 -2.11 11.37
CA PHE A 75 6.30 -0.83 11.13
C PHE A 75 4.85 -1.08 10.71
N LEU A 76 3.91 -0.69 11.58
CA LEU A 76 2.49 -0.99 11.43
C LEU A 76 1.73 0.22 10.91
N ALA A 77 1.12 0.08 9.75
CA ALA A 77 0.28 1.10 9.13
C ALA A 77 -1.17 0.64 9.04
N THR A 78 -2.12 1.53 9.38
CA THR A 78 -3.55 1.33 9.11
C THR A 78 -4.16 2.56 8.43
N LYS A 79 -5.45 2.52 8.12
CA LYS A 79 -6.13 3.58 7.37
C LYS A 79 -7.51 3.85 7.95
N THR A 80 -7.93 5.12 7.95
CA THR A 80 -9.31 5.52 8.21
C THR A 80 -10.03 5.93 6.94
N GLY A 81 -11.24 5.40 6.75
CA GLY A 81 -12.15 5.78 5.67
C GLY A 81 -13.05 6.96 6.01
N GLU A 82 -13.06 7.36 7.27
CA GLU A 82 -13.94 8.40 7.76
C GLU A 82 -13.46 9.81 7.39
N ARG A 83 -14.38 10.77 7.26
CA ARG A 83 -14.07 12.11 6.76
C ARG A 83 -14.26 13.20 7.80
N THR A 84 -15.03 12.96 8.85
CA THR A 84 -15.20 13.91 9.96
C THR A 84 -14.26 13.59 11.12
N HIS A 85 -13.94 14.59 11.93
CA HIS A 85 -13.08 14.44 13.11
C HIS A 85 -13.60 13.34 14.06
N ALA A 86 -14.87 13.39 14.43
CA ALA A 86 -15.41 12.48 15.45
C ALA A 86 -15.41 11.02 14.97
N GLU A 87 -15.78 10.78 13.70
CA GLU A 87 -15.81 9.43 13.11
C GLU A 87 -14.41 8.89 12.91
N ALA A 88 -13.50 9.67 12.34
CA ALA A 88 -12.11 9.26 12.10
C ALA A 88 -11.37 8.97 13.41
N TYR A 89 -11.52 9.82 14.44
CA TYR A 89 -10.91 9.57 15.73
C TYR A 89 -11.44 8.29 16.39
N SER A 90 -12.76 8.08 16.35
CA SER A 90 -13.38 6.84 16.84
C SER A 90 -12.94 5.61 16.06
N GLU A 91 -12.72 5.72 14.75
CA GLU A 91 -12.21 4.61 13.93
C GLU A 91 -10.75 4.28 14.27
N ILE A 92 -9.90 5.28 14.50
CA ILE A 92 -8.52 5.08 14.96
C ILE A 92 -8.51 4.30 16.28
N GLN A 93 -9.34 4.67 17.25
CA GLN A 93 -9.43 3.96 18.53
C GLN A 93 -9.88 2.51 18.34
N ARG A 94 -10.89 2.25 17.50
CA ARG A 94 -11.33 0.88 17.16
C ARG A 94 -10.25 0.08 16.45
N SER A 95 -9.44 0.71 15.59
CA SER A 95 -8.31 0.04 14.93
C SER A 95 -7.25 -0.38 15.94
N LEU A 96 -6.90 0.45 16.90
CA LEU A 96 -5.98 0.10 17.99
C LEU A 96 -6.49 -1.06 18.85
N GLU A 97 -7.79 -1.06 19.19
CA GLU A 97 -8.43 -2.16 19.91
C GLU A 97 -8.35 -3.48 19.13
N ARG A 98 -8.67 -3.48 17.83
CA ARG A 98 -8.60 -4.66 16.96
C ARG A 98 -7.19 -5.17 16.77
N LEU A 99 -6.24 -4.25 16.61
CA LEU A 99 -4.81 -4.53 16.47
C LEU A 99 -4.13 -4.89 17.80
N GLN A 100 -4.83 -4.79 18.94
CA GLN A 100 -4.32 -5.09 20.29
C GLN A 100 -2.99 -4.37 20.58
N THR A 101 -2.90 -3.10 20.22
CA THR A 101 -1.73 -2.25 20.41
C THR A 101 -2.13 -0.87 20.90
N ASP A 102 -1.23 -0.18 21.58
CA ASP A 102 -1.44 1.18 22.07
C ASP A 102 -1.14 2.26 21.01
N HIS A 103 -0.44 1.89 19.93
CA HIS A 103 -0.14 2.82 18.84
C HIS A 103 0.09 2.10 17.49
N VAL A 104 -0.08 2.85 16.41
CA VAL A 104 0.41 2.49 15.07
C VAL A 104 1.51 3.45 14.63
N ASP A 105 2.39 2.97 13.74
CA ASP A 105 3.45 3.83 13.20
C ASP A 105 2.91 4.81 12.16
N LEU A 106 1.90 4.41 11.38
CA LEU A 106 1.34 5.25 10.33
C LEU A 106 -0.19 5.11 10.28
N ILE A 107 -0.89 6.22 10.35
CA ILE A 107 -2.31 6.32 9.99
C ILE A 107 -2.44 6.99 8.62
N GLN A 108 -3.30 6.47 7.76
CA GLN A 108 -3.48 6.99 6.41
C GLN A 108 -4.94 7.38 6.16
N LEU A 109 -5.17 8.55 5.55
CA LEU A 109 -6.48 8.93 5.01
C LEU A 109 -6.77 8.06 3.79
N HIS A 110 -7.77 7.17 3.91
CA HIS A 110 -8.02 6.10 2.95
C HIS A 110 -8.77 6.60 1.73
N ASN A 111 -8.20 6.38 0.53
CA ASN A 111 -8.81 6.67 -0.77
C ASN A 111 -9.39 8.09 -0.90
N LEU A 112 -8.59 9.08 -0.56
CA LEU A 112 -8.98 10.50 -0.58
C LEU A 112 -8.81 11.08 -2.00
N VAL A 113 -9.75 10.78 -2.89
CA VAL A 113 -9.75 11.21 -4.30
C VAL A 113 -11.02 11.93 -4.74
N ASP A 114 -12.11 11.79 -4.00
CA ASP A 114 -13.35 12.51 -4.21
C ASP A 114 -13.22 13.97 -3.74
N GLU A 115 -13.69 14.92 -4.52
CA GLU A 115 -13.50 16.35 -4.26
C GLU A 115 -14.30 16.84 -3.03
N ASP A 116 -15.50 16.32 -2.78
CA ASP A 116 -16.31 16.71 -1.64
C ASP A 116 -15.79 16.09 -0.35
N GLU A 117 -15.33 14.83 -0.40
CA GLU A 117 -14.62 14.19 0.70
C GLU A 117 -13.31 14.91 1.01
N TRP A 118 -12.56 15.31 -0.01
CA TRP A 118 -11.31 16.08 0.15
C TRP A 118 -11.56 17.39 0.90
N ARG A 119 -12.58 18.15 0.47
CA ARG A 119 -12.96 19.40 1.17
C ARG A 119 -13.36 19.14 2.61
N THR A 120 -14.12 18.07 2.88
CA THR A 120 -14.55 17.71 4.23
C THR A 120 -13.34 17.41 5.12
N VAL A 121 -12.40 16.60 4.64
CA VAL A 121 -11.18 16.20 5.37
C VAL A 121 -10.32 17.40 5.78
N PHE A 122 -10.15 18.39 4.89
CA PHE A 122 -9.31 19.56 5.14
C PHE A 122 -10.05 20.77 5.73
N SER A 123 -11.37 20.65 5.98
CA SER A 123 -12.16 21.70 6.65
C SER A 123 -12.06 21.60 8.17
N PRO A 124 -12.43 22.66 8.92
CA PRO A 124 -12.59 22.56 10.37
C PRO A 124 -13.57 21.43 10.78
N GLY A 125 -13.15 20.60 11.72
CA GLY A 125 -13.89 19.39 12.12
C GLY A 125 -13.72 18.21 11.18
N GLY A 126 -12.81 18.27 10.22
CA GLY A 126 -12.50 17.18 9.29
C GLY A 126 -11.53 16.14 9.86
N ALA A 127 -11.36 15.04 9.14
CA ALA A 127 -10.54 13.91 9.58
C ALA A 127 -9.04 14.26 9.71
N LEU A 128 -8.54 15.30 9.03
CA LEU A 128 -7.16 15.75 9.24
C LEU A 128 -6.93 16.19 10.69
N GLU A 129 -7.87 16.91 11.29
CA GLU A 129 -7.76 17.30 12.71
C GLU A 129 -7.73 16.07 13.64
N ALA A 130 -8.50 15.01 13.31
CA ALA A 130 -8.51 13.77 14.09
C ALA A 130 -7.16 13.05 14.05
N VAL A 131 -6.55 12.90 12.86
CA VAL A 131 -5.25 12.22 12.75
C VAL A 131 -4.12 13.05 13.37
N VAL A 132 -4.21 14.37 13.34
CA VAL A 132 -3.26 15.25 14.02
C VAL A 132 -3.41 15.14 15.56
N ALA A 133 -4.63 15.14 16.08
CA ALA A 133 -4.89 14.94 17.51
C ALA A 133 -4.37 13.56 17.98
N ALA A 134 -4.67 12.50 17.24
CA ALA A 134 -4.14 11.16 17.53
C ALA A 134 -2.59 11.10 17.52
N LYS A 135 -1.94 11.89 16.66
CA LYS A 135 -0.48 12.02 16.64
C LYS A 135 0.05 12.77 17.86
N GLU A 136 -0.60 13.84 18.28
CA GLU A 136 -0.23 14.60 19.48
C GLU A 136 -0.40 13.77 20.75
N GLU A 137 -1.38 12.87 20.79
CA GLU A 137 -1.62 11.93 21.89
C GLU A 137 -0.70 10.69 21.86
N GLY A 138 0.09 10.51 20.79
CA GLY A 138 0.99 9.37 20.64
C GLY A 138 0.32 8.07 20.18
N LEU A 139 -0.96 8.11 19.81
CA LEU A 139 -1.69 6.96 19.26
C LEU A 139 -1.22 6.60 17.83
N VAL A 140 -0.68 7.58 17.10
CA VAL A 140 -0.07 7.41 15.79
C VAL A 140 1.23 8.21 15.70
N ARG A 141 2.24 7.69 14.99
CA ARG A 141 3.54 8.38 14.86
C ARG A 141 3.63 9.23 13.61
N HIS A 142 3.08 8.74 12.51
CA HIS A 142 3.16 9.36 11.18
C HIS A 142 1.77 9.41 10.53
N VAL A 143 1.62 10.31 9.55
CA VAL A 143 0.36 10.50 8.83
C VAL A 143 0.60 10.38 7.33
N GLY A 144 -0.24 9.61 6.64
CA GLY A 144 -0.20 9.39 5.19
C GLY A 144 -1.53 9.65 4.51
N VAL A 145 -1.51 9.60 3.19
CA VAL A 145 -2.71 9.68 2.35
C VAL A 145 -2.65 8.63 1.24
N THR A 146 -3.81 8.03 0.93
CA THR A 146 -3.91 6.98 -0.10
C THR A 146 -4.99 7.30 -1.12
N GLY A 147 -4.90 6.68 -2.28
CA GLY A 147 -5.92 6.84 -3.30
C GLY A 147 -5.77 5.90 -4.48
N HIS A 148 -6.79 5.93 -5.34
CA HIS A 148 -6.92 5.14 -6.55
C HIS A 148 -7.33 6.01 -7.73
N GLY A 149 -7.30 5.44 -8.94
CA GLY A 149 -7.72 6.12 -10.16
C GLY A 149 -6.59 6.89 -10.85
N VAL A 150 -6.92 7.55 -11.96
CA VAL A 150 -5.94 8.25 -12.82
C VAL A 150 -5.62 9.68 -12.36
N THR A 151 -6.39 10.24 -11.44
CA THR A 151 -6.18 11.59 -10.90
C THR A 151 -5.45 11.60 -9.55
N VAL A 152 -5.22 10.42 -8.96
CA VAL A 152 -4.71 10.29 -7.58
C VAL A 152 -3.37 10.99 -7.36
N ALA A 153 -2.44 10.93 -8.32
CA ALA A 153 -1.15 11.58 -8.17
C ALA A 153 -1.27 13.11 -8.08
N ALA A 154 -2.13 13.72 -8.90
CA ALA A 154 -2.46 15.15 -8.81
C ALA A 154 -3.16 15.50 -7.49
N GLN A 155 -4.08 14.65 -7.01
CA GLN A 155 -4.74 14.85 -5.71
C GLN A 155 -3.75 14.77 -4.55
N HIS A 156 -2.79 13.84 -4.60
CA HIS A 156 -1.75 13.76 -3.57
C HIS A 156 -0.79 14.97 -3.60
N LEU A 157 -0.47 15.51 -4.78
CA LEU A 157 0.28 16.77 -4.88
C LEU A 157 -0.46 17.93 -4.19
N ARG A 158 -1.79 18.03 -4.35
CA ARG A 158 -2.62 19.01 -3.64
C ARG A 158 -2.62 18.75 -2.13
N ALA A 159 -2.84 17.49 -1.70
CA ALA A 159 -2.85 17.13 -0.29
C ALA A 159 -1.52 17.49 0.42
N LEU A 160 -0.38 17.30 -0.25
CA LEU A 160 0.94 17.70 0.25
C LEU A 160 1.14 19.22 0.38
N GLN A 161 0.25 20.04 -0.17
CA GLN A 161 0.24 21.49 0.06
C GLN A 161 -0.53 21.87 1.32
N GLU A 162 -1.54 21.08 1.67
CA GLU A 162 -2.38 21.31 2.86
C GLU A 162 -1.73 20.79 4.14
N TYR A 163 -1.04 19.64 4.08
CA TYR A 163 -0.42 19.02 5.24
C TYR A 163 0.88 18.29 4.85
N PRO A 164 1.91 18.31 5.70
CA PRO A 164 3.18 17.63 5.44
C PRO A 164 3.08 16.12 5.73
N PHE A 165 2.32 15.38 4.92
CA PHE A 165 2.20 13.94 5.03
C PHE A 165 3.57 13.25 4.98
N ASP A 166 3.71 12.14 5.71
CA ASP A 166 4.93 11.33 5.78
C ASP A 166 4.96 10.25 4.69
N SER A 167 3.78 9.88 4.16
CA SER A 167 3.67 8.93 3.02
C SER A 167 2.49 9.25 2.11
N VAL A 168 2.63 8.81 0.86
CA VAL A 168 1.55 8.71 -0.13
C VAL A 168 1.46 7.27 -0.64
N LEU A 169 0.24 6.81 -0.98
CA LEU A 169 0.02 5.48 -1.56
C LEU A 169 -0.90 5.60 -2.78
N LEU A 170 -0.45 5.02 -3.92
CA LEU A 170 -1.18 5.06 -5.18
C LEU A 170 -0.84 3.87 -6.09
N PRO A 171 -1.69 3.54 -7.10
CA PRO A 171 -1.37 2.48 -8.04
C PRO A 171 -0.12 2.79 -8.88
N TYR A 172 0.70 1.78 -9.16
CA TYR A 172 1.79 1.89 -10.13
C TYR A 172 2.04 0.55 -10.81
N ASN A 173 1.71 0.47 -12.10
CA ASN A 173 1.96 -0.69 -12.96
C ASN A 173 2.16 -0.23 -14.40
N PHE A 174 2.64 -1.13 -15.26
CA PHE A 174 3.01 -0.78 -16.62
C PHE A 174 1.83 -0.26 -17.46
N PRO A 175 0.62 -0.89 -17.49
CA PRO A 175 -0.49 -0.36 -18.25
C PRO A 175 -0.91 1.05 -17.83
N MET A 176 -0.94 1.35 -16.53
CA MET A 176 -1.26 2.71 -16.04
C MET A 176 -0.18 3.73 -16.41
N SER A 177 1.09 3.33 -16.40
CA SER A 177 2.20 4.22 -16.78
C SER A 177 2.15 4.69 -18.23
N ARG A 178 1.35 4.04 -19.08
CA ARG A 178 1.15 4.43 -20.47
C ARG A 178 0.10 5.54 -20.65
N ASN A 179 -0.66 5.85 -19.61
CA ASN A 179 -1.50 7.05 -19.59
C ASN A 179 -0.59 8.27 -19.37
N ALA A 180 -0.46 9.11 -20.41
CA ALA A 180 0.48 10.23 -20.42
C ALA A 180 0.19 11.27 -19.31
N GLY A 181 -1.08 11.49 -18.98
CA GLY A 181 -1.46 12.39 -17.88
C GLY A 181 -1.06 11.78 -16.54
N TYR A 182 -1.44 10.53 -16.30
CA TYR A 182 -1.12 9.84 -15.06
C TYR A 182 0.38 9.76 -14.77
N ILE A 183 1.17 9.33 -15.75
CA ILE A 183 2.62 9.17 -15.54
C ILE A 183 3.32 10.52 -15.32
N SER A 184 2.86 11.60 -15.98
CA SER A 184 3.38 12.95 -15.76
C SER A 184 3.13 13.41 -14.32
N ASP A 185 1.92 13.23 -13.80
CA ASP A 185 1.57 13.59 -12.43
C ASP A 185 2.27 12.69 -11.40
N PHE A 186 2.42 11.38 -11.71
CA PHE A 186 3.15 10.44 -10.87
C PHE A 186 4.62 10.83 -10.72
N GLU A 187 5.31 11.14 -11.81
CA GLU A 187 6.72 11.54 -11.75
C GLU A 187 6.91 12.90 -11.03
N ALA A 188 5.99 13.84 -11.23
CA ALA A 188 5.97 15.09 -10.47
C ALA A 188 5.77 14.83 -8.96
N LEU A 189 4.85 13.95 -8.59
CA LEU A 189 4.62 13.56 -7.20
C LEU A 189 5.87 12.90 -6.59
N VAL A 190 6.48 11.94 -7.28
CA VAL A 190 7.69 11.25 -6.78
C VAL A 190 8.84 12.24 -6.58
N SER A 191 9.01 13.21 -7.49
CA SER A 191 10.03 14.27 -7.34
C SER A 191 9.80 15.10 -6.07
N VAL A 192 8.57 15.57 -5.85
CA VAL A 192 8.20 16.35 -4.65
C VAL A 192 8.37 15.51 -3.38
N CYS A 193 8.00 14.22 -3.43
CA CYS A 193 8.15 13.30 -2.32
C CYS A 193 9.64 13.10 -1.97
N ALA A 194 10.50 12.91 -2.97
CA ALA A 194 11.95 12.79 -2.76
C ALA A 194 12.55 14.05 -2.11
N GLU A 195 12.18 15.24 -2.57
CA GLU A 195 12.64 16.50 -2.01
C GLU A 195 12.21 16.72 -0.56
N ARG A 196 11.01 16.24 -0.20
CA ARG A 196 10.40 16.43 1.14
C ARG A 196 10.60 15.26 2.09
N GLY A 197 11.25 14.18 1.65
CA GLY A 197 11.41 12.97 2.44
C GLY A 197 10.08 12.24 2.72
N VAL A 198 9.15 12.26 1.76
CA VAL A 198 7.85 11.56 1.83
C VAL A 198 8.00 10.18 1.19
N ALA A 199 7.56 9.13 1.87
CA ALA A 199 7.60 7.77 1.31
C ALA A 199 6.50 7.57 0.25
N VAL A 200 6.86 6.94 -0.88
CA VAL A 200 5.91 6.63 -1.95
C VAL A 200 5.63 5.12 -1.95
N GLN A 201 4.46 4.73 -1.51
CA GLN A 201 3.97 3.36 -1.54
C GLN A 201 3.20 3.12 -2.85
N THR A 202 3.44 1.98 -3.47
CA THR A 202 2.74 1.60 -4.71
C THR A 202 1.95 0.32 -4.51
N ILE A 203 0.85 0.21 -5.23
CA ILE A 203 -0.05 -0.95 -5.22
C ILE A 203 -0.37 -1.41 -6.64
N LYS A 204 -0.94 -2.61 -6.76
CA LYS A 204 -1.51 -3.15 -8.01
C LYS A 204 -0.47 -3.49 -9.09
N ALA A 205 0.77 -3.82 -8.68
CA ALA A 205 1.86 -4.16 -9.62
C ALA A 205 1.51 -5.33 -10.55
N ILE A 206 0.86 -6.36 -10.02
CA ILE A 206 0.54 -7.59 -10.76
C ILE A 206 -0.90 -7.60 -11.32
N THR A 207 -1.47 -6.43 -11.56
CA THR A 207 -2.78 -6.33 -12.23
C THR A 207 -2.68 -6.84 -13.67
N ARG A 208 -3.52 -7.82 -14.03
CA ARG A 208 -3.74 -8.23 -15.41
C ARG A 208 -4.82 -7.34 -16.04
N ALA A 209 -6.01 -7.28 -15.45
CA ALA A 209 -7.17 -6.55 -15.97
C ALA A 209 -8.20 -6.25 -14.87
N PRO A 210 -9.19 -5.39 -15.09
CA PRO A 210 -10.42 -5.37 -14.30
C PRO A 210 -11.14 -6.73 -14.37
N TRP A 211 -11.82 -7.15 -13.30
CA TRP A 211 -12.65 -8.35 -13.33
C TRP A 211 -13.80 -8.25 -14.35
N GLY A 212 -14.28 -7.03 -14.67
CA GLY A 212 -15.46 -6.85 -15.51
C GLY A 212 -16.65 -7.64 -14.97
N ASP A 213 -17.32 -8.39 -15.87
CA ASP A 213 -18.45 -9.26 -15.51
C ASP A 213 -18.02 -10.67 -15.02
N GLN A 214 -16.71 -10.93 -14.90
CA GLN A 214 -16.20 -12.23 -14.46
C GLN A 214 -16.33 -12.38 -12.94
N GLN A 215 -16.61 -13.61 -12.48
CA GLN A 215 -16.55 -13.92 -11.05
C GLN A 215 -15.09 -13.93 -10.60
N PRO A 216 -14.72 -13.17 -9.53
CA PRO A 216 -13.37 -13.19 -9.01
C PRO A 216 -12.91 -14.59 -8.61
N SER A 217 -11.72 -14.98 -9.09
CA SER A 217 -11.06 -16.24 -8.73
C SER A 217 -9.92 -16.06 -7.73
N ALA A 218 -9.68 -14.81 -7.28
CA ALA A 218 -8.69 -14.45 -6.28
C ALA A 218 -9.27 -13.37 -5.34
N ASN A 219 -8.70 -13.22 -4.16
CA ASN A 219 -9.11 -12.21 -3.18
C ASN A 219 -8.52 -10.83 -3.50
N THR A 220 -8.77 -10.35 -4.72
CA THR A 220 -8.26 -9.07 -5.23
C THR A 220 -9.37 -8.28 -5.92
N TRP A 221 -9.28 -6.93 -5.91
CA TRP A 221 -10.21 -6.04 -6.61
C TRP A 221 -10.00 -5.98 -8.14
N TYR A 222 -9.07 -6.79 -8.66
CA TYR A 222 -8.68 -6.86 -10.06
C TYR A 222 -8.25 -8.30 -10.36
N GLU A 223 -8.26 -8.69 -11.61
CA GLU A 223 -7.71 -9.96 -12.06
C GLU A 223 -6.18 -9.91 -11.98
N PRO A 224 -5.54 -10.73 -11.11
CA PRO A 224 -4.10 -10.71 -10.96
C PRO A 224 -3.38 -11.60 -11.98
N LEU A 225 -2.13 -11.29 -12.26
CA LEU A 225 -1.21 -12.26 -12.84
C LEU A 225 -1.02 -13.44 -11.88
N THR A 226 -0.98 -14.66 -12.42
CA THR A 226 -0.78 -15.90 -11.65
C THR A 226 0.41 -16.73 -12.12
N ASP A 227 0.93 -16.46 -13.33
CA ASP A 227 2.17 -17.04 -13.84
C ASP A 227 3.38 -16.44 -13.13
N GLN A 228 4.32 -17.28 -12.68
CA GLN A 228 5.49 -16.82 -11.93
C GLN A 228 6.38 -15.88 -12.75
N GLY A 229 6.66 -16.22 -14.02
CA GLY A 229 7.51 -15.39 -14.87
C GLY A 229 6.90 -14.01 -15.15
N ALA A 230 5.57 -13.97 -15.32
CA ALA A 230 4.82 -12.72 -15.46
C ALA A 230 4.86 -11.87 -14.18
N ILE A 231 4.71 -12.50 -13.02
CA ILE A 231 4.83 -11.85 -11.71
C ILE A 231 6.24 -11.31 -11.51
N ASP A 232 7.27 -12.10 -11.81
CA ASP A 232 8.68 -11.68 -11.71
C ASP A 232 8.94 -10.41 -12.51
N THR A 233 8.46 -10.37 -13.74
CA THR A 233 8.63 -9.22 -14.64
C THR A 233 7.89 -7.99 -14.11
N ALA A 234 6.62 -8.14 -13.69
CA ALA A 234 5.80 -7.05 -13.19
C ALA A 234 6.34 -6.48 -11.85
N VAL A 235 6.72 -7.34 -10.91
CA VAL A 235 7.31 -6.96 -9.62
C VAL A 235 8.67 -6.27 -9.84
N SER A 236 9.52 -6.85 -10.69
CA SER A 236 10.83 -6.26 -11.00
C SER A 236 10.72 -4.89 -11.67
N TRP A 237 9.71 -4.67 -12.49
CA TRP A 237 9.47 -3.38 -13.12
C TRP A 237 9.15 -2.30 -12.08
N VAL A 238 8.33 -2.60 -11.06
CA VAL A 238 8.02 -1.67 -9.97
C VAL A 238 9.23 -1.47 -9.07
N LEU A 239 9.87 -2.55 -8.59
CA LEU A 239 11.03 -2.46 -7.71
C LEU A 239 12.24 -1.81 -8.39
N GLY A 240 12.32 -1.87 -9.72
CA GLY A 240 13.33 -1.16 -10.50
C GLY A 240 13.11 0.35 -10.62
N ARG A 241 11.97 0.88 -10.14
CA ARG A 241 11.76 2.33 -9.96
C ARG A 241 12.29 2.77 -8.59
N GLU A 242 13.35 3.57 -8.59
CA GLU A 242 13.91 4.10 -7.35
C GLU A 242 12.90 4.97 -6.59
N GLY A 243 13.00 5.01 -5.27
CA GLY A 243 12.19 5.86 -4.41
C GLY A 243 10.75 5.37 -4.16
N VAL A 244 10.39 4.16 -4.62
CA VAL A 244 9.07 3.58 -4.34
C VAL A 244 9.15 2.30 -3.52
N PHE A 245 8.09 2.02 -2.78
CA PHE A 245 7.81 0.77 -2.09
C PHE A 245 6.67 0.05 -2.80
N LEU A 246 6.67 -1.27 -2.76
CA LEU A 246 5.63 -2.11 -3.35
C LEU A 246 4.84 -2.83 -2.25
N ASN A 247 3.54 -2.56 -2.15
CA ASN A 247 2.63 -3.39 -1.37
C ASN A 247 2.34 -4.69 -2.11
N THR A 248 2.30 -5.81 -1.38
CA THR A 248 2.01 -7.14 -1.92
C THR A 248 0.57 -7.24 -2.46
N VAL A 249 0.26 -8.40 -3.04
CA VAL A 249 -1.08 -8.74 -3.52
C VAL A 249 -2.04 -9.07 -2.37
N GLY A 250 -3.33 -8.78 -2.56
CA GLY A 250 -4.40 -9.07 -1.58
C GLY A 250 -4.88 -10.53 -1.54
N ASP A 251 -4.05 -11.48 -1.95
CA ASP A 251 -4.40 -12.91 -2.01
C ASP A 251 -3.25 -13.76 -1.47
N ILE A 252 -3.53 -14.57 -0.44
CA ILE A 252 -2.52 -15.40 0.27
C ILE A 252 -1.94 -16.53 -0.59
N GLN A 253 -2.65 -16.97 -1.64
CA GLN A 253 -2.17 -18.03 -2.54
C GLN A 253 -1.17 -17.49 -3.57
N ILE A 254 -1.29 -16.22 -3.92
CA ILE A 254 -0.40 -15.55 -4.87
C ILE A 254 0.77 -14.87 -4.15
N LEU A 255 0.59 -14.50 -2.89
CA LEU A 255 1.58 -13.80 -2.08
C LEU A 255 2.98 -14.46 -2.10
N PRO A 256 3.15 -15.78 -1.94
CA PRO A 256 4.48 -16.40 -1.99
C PRO A 256 5.22 -16.16 -3.32
N LYS A 257 4.48 -16.08 -4.43
CA LYS A 257 5.06 -15.77 -5.76
C LYS A 257 5.57 -14.34 -5.86
N VAL A 258 4.87 -13.39 -5.23
CA VAL A 258 5.28 -11.98 -5.19
C VAL A 258 6.52 -11.81 -4.32
N ILE A 259 6.59 -12.50 -3.19
CA ILE A 259 7.77 -12.51 -2.30
C ILE A 259 8.98 -13.08 -3.04
N ASP A 260 8.85 -14.27 -3.66
CA ASP A 260 9.90 -14.91 -4.44
C ASP A 260 10.39 -14.02 -5.59
N ALA A 261 9.48 -13.32 -6.28
CA ALA A 261 9.83 -12.36 -7.32
C ALA A 261 10.64 -11.17 -6.76
N ALA A 262 10.27 -10.66 -5.59
CA ALA A 262 10.98 -9.54 -4.95
C ALA A 262 12.38 -9.94 -4.46
N GLU A 263 12.55 -11.15 -3.92
CA GLU A 263 13.85 -11.70 -3.53
C GLU A 263 14.79 -11.89 -4.71
N ARG A 264 14.25 -12.34 -5.86
CA ARG A 264 15.02 -12.54 -7.09
C ARG A 264 15.22 -11.27 -7.92
N PHE A 265 14.72 -10.13 -7.46
CA PHE A 265 14.89 -8.85 -8.15
C PHE A 265 16.37 -8.52 -8.34
N THR A 266 16.78 -8.25 -9.57
CA THR A 266 18.16 -7.84 -9.93
C THR A 266 18.20 -6.54 -10.71
N GLN A 267 17.25 -6.34 -11.63
CA GLN A 267 17.20 -5.16 -12.49
C GLN A 267 15.78 -4.90 -12.99
N ARG A 268 15.52 -3.66 -13.39
CA ARG A 268 14.26 -3.27 -14.01
C ARG A 268 14.19 -3.83 -15.44
N PRO A 269 13.09 -4.51 -15.80
CA PRO A 269 12.82 -4.87 -17.18
C PRO A 269 12.72 -3.66 -18.08
N SER A 270 13.16 -3.83 -19.33
CA SER A 270 13.01 -2.82 -20.37
C SER A 270 11.54 -2.62 -20.77
N ASP A 271 11.25 -1.48 -21.38
CA ASP A 271 9.92 -1.21 -21.92
C ASP A 271 9.50 -2.24 -23.00
N GLU A 272 10.43 -2.84 -23.73
CA GLU A 272 10.11 -3.88 -24.71
C GLU A 272 9.68 -5.18 -24.04
N GLU A 273 10.39 -5.64 -23.01
CA GLU A 273 10.00 -6.80 -22.20
C GLU A 273 8.62 -6.59 -21.56
N MET A 274 8.33 -5.38 -21.10
CA MET A 274 7.01 -5.04 -20.55
C MET A 274 5.90 -5.04 -21.62
N ARG A 275 6.19 -4.60 -22.85
CA ARG A 275 5.23 -4.68 -23.98
C ARG A 275 5.01 -6.14 -24.43
N GLU A 276 6.03 -6.97 -24.32
CA GLU A 276 5.89 -8.42 -24.56
C GLU A 276 4.99 -9.05 -23.51
N LEU A 277 5.20 -8.72 -22.23
CA LEU A 277 4.34 -9.16 -21.13
C LEU A 277 2.88 -8.71 -21.36
N GLU A 278 2.68 -7.43 -21.70
CA GLU A 278 1.36 -6.85 -21.99
C GLU A 278 0.65 -7.64 -23.10
N ARG A 279 1.33 -7.93 -24.20
CA ARG A 279 0.77 -8.72 -25.32
C ARG A 279 0.49 -10.18 -24.95
N ALA A 280 1.42 -10.83 -24.23
CA ALA A 280 1.33 -12.25 -23.91
C ALA A 280 0.21 -12.55 -22.89
N PHE A 281 -0.03 -11.67 -21.94
CA PHE A 281 -0.99 -11.87 -20.87
C PHE A 281 -2.25 -10.98 -20.98
N GLY A 282 -2.30 -10.10 -21.99
CA GLY A 282 -3.43 -9.19 -22.18
C GLY A 282 -3.57 -8.23 -21.01
N LEU A 283 -2.49 -7.51 -20.66
CA LEU A 283 -2.56 -6.54 -19.56
C LEU A 283 -3.42 -5.35 -19.97
N GLU A 284 -4.30 -4.94 -19.09
CA GLU A 284 -5.20 -3.80 -19.28
C GLU A 284 -5.10 -2.81 -18.10
N PRO A 285 -5.26 -1.51 -18.34
CA PRO A 285 -5.30 -0.54 -17.26
C PRO A 285 -6.53 -0.78 -16.37
N LEU A 286 -6.32 -0.78 -15.05
CA LEU A 286 -7.41 -0.93 -14.09
C LEU A 286 -8.29 0.33 -13.99
N PHE A 287 -7.69 1.48 -14.27
CA PHE A 287 -8.36 2.78 -14.26
C PHE A 287 -8.10 3.50 -15.59
N VAL A 288 -9.11 4.16 -16.13
CA VAL A 288 -9.10 4.87 -17.42
C VAL A 288 -9.61 6.30 -17.29
#